data_b1d7ec4e1c6d328d0dcb3d0d67ed7492
#
_entry.id   b1d7ec4e1c6d328d0dcb3d0d67ed7492
#
_cell.length_a   1.000
_cell.length_b   1.000
_cell.length_c   1.000
_cell.angle_alpha   90.00
_cell.angle_beta   90.00
_cell.angle_gamma   90.00
#
_symmetry.space_group_name_H-M   'P 1'
#
loop_
_entity.id
_entity.type
_entity.pdbx_description
1 polymer ?
#
loop_
_entity_poly.entity_id
_entity_poly.type
_entity_poly.pdbx_seq_one_letter_code
_entity_poly.pdbx_strand_id
1 'polypeptide(L)'
;EPEYGFMTWSLNPNCTILTIHKAAGDGKYWKQKAYDMFKLGKEKYGLKKLRVCTVRNPEAFARRFGGEVYKTEERNGQKVYWLETTEVKE
;
A
#
# COMPACT_ATOMS: atom_id res chain seq x y z
N GLU A 1 4.33 -0.43 -15.58
CA GLU A 1 4.26 0.16 -16.92
C GLU A 1 5.07 1.46 -16.97
N PRO A 2 5.98 1.63 -17.95
CA PRO A 2 6.92 2.76 -17.96
C PRO A 2 6.27 4.13 -17.94
N GLU A 3 5.15 4.30 -18.59
CA GLU A 3 4.47 5.60 -18.70
C GLU A 3 3.81 6.06 -17.39
N TYR A 4 3.57 5.14 -16.46
CA TYR A 4 2.98 5.46 -15.15
C TYR A 4 3.97 5.32 -14.00
N GLY A 5 5.18 4.84 -14.27
CA GLY A 5 6.18 4.54 -13.28
C GLY A 5 6.22 3.06 -12.92
N PHE A 6 6.47 2.75 -11.64
CA PHE A 6 6.55 1.37 -11.20
C PHE A 6 6.00 1.19 -9.79
N MET A 7 5.67 -0.06 -9.45
CA MET A 7 5.23 -0.43 -8.12
C MET A 7 5.81 -1.81 -7.77
N THR A 8 6.28 -1.96 -6.53
CA THR A 8 6.74 -3.25 -6.01
C THR A 8 5.80 -3.71 -4.90
N TRP A 9 5.51 -5.00 -4.89
CA TRP A 9 4.58 -5.57 -3.92
C TRP A 9 4.97 -6.99 -3.57
N SER A 10 4.41 -7.50 -2.47
CA SER A 10 4.60 -8.89 -2.06
C SER A 10 3.40 -9.39 -1.28
N LEU A 11 3.29 -10.71 -1.18
CA LEU A 11 2.29 -11.39 -0.36
C LEU A 11 3.02 -12.16 0.74
N ASN A 12 2.40 -12.24 1.92
CA ASN A 12 2.92 -13.10 2.97
C ASN A 12 2.70 -14.57 2.60
N PRO A 13 3.37 -15.54 3.27
CA PRO A 13 3.25 -16.96 2.92
C PRO A 13 1.82 -17.50 2.90
N ASN A 14 0.94 -16.98 3.76
CA ASN A 14 -0.46 -17.42 3.83
C ASN A 14 -1.37 -16.69 2.85
N CYS A 15 -0.85 -15.75 2.07
CA CYS A 15 -1.61 -14.91 1.13
C CYS A 15 -2.76 -14.15 1.81
N THR A 16 -2.55 -13.68 3.04
CA THR A 16 -3.55 -12.91 3.78
C THR A 16 -3.26 -11.42 3.80
N ILE A 17 -2.01 -11.03 3.51
CA ILE A 17 -1.57 -9.63 3.56
C ILE A 17 -0.87 -9.28 2.25
N LEU A 18 -1.38 -8.25 1.57
CA LEU A 18 -0.72 -7.66 0.41
C LEU A 18 0.04 -6.43 0.89
N THR A 19 1.33 -6.38 0.62
CA THR A 19 2.20 -5.26 1.00
C THR A 19 2.71 -4.56 -0.25
N ILE A 20 2.50 -3.25 -0.33
CA ILE A 20 3.06 -2.39 -1.37
C ILE A 20 4.32 -1.76 -0.78
N HIS A 21 5.48 -2.15 -1.30
CA HIS A 21 6.77 -1.68 -0.79
C HIS A 21 7.18 -0.34 -1.34
N LYS A 22 6.91 -0.11 -2.62
CA LYS A 22 7.34 1.11 -3.28
C LYS A 22 6.47 1.37 -4.51
N ALA A 23 6.13 2.63 -4.73
CA ALA A 23 5.48 3.05 -5.95
C ALA A 23 6.04 4.42 -6.34
N ALA A 24 6.27 4.62 -7.63
CA ALA A 24 6.80 5.87 -8.15
C ALA A 24 6.10 6.19 -9.47
N GLY A 25 5.94 7.49 -9.74
CA GLY A 25 5.26 7.96 -10.94
C GLY A 25 3.85 8.48 -10.63
N ASP A 26 2.86 8.07 -11.41
CA ASP A 26 1.47 8.53 -11.26
C ASP A 26 0.82 7.92 -10.01
N GLY A 27 0.70 8.73 -8.95
CA GLY A 27 0.16 8.27 -7.67
C GLY A 27 -1.29 7.84 -7.73
N LYS A 28 -2.11 8.48 -8.55
CA LYS A 28 -3.53 8.11 -8.70
C LYS A 28 -3.67 6.76 -9.38
N TYR A 29 -2.87 6.53 -10.42
CA TYR A 29 -2.87 5.27 -11.14
C TYR A 29 -2.47 4.12 -10.22
N TRP A 30 -1.37 4.27 -9.48
CA TRP A 30 -0.88 3.21 -8.62
C TRP A 30 -1.76 2.96 -7.40
N LYS A 31 -2.41 4.01 -6.88
CA LYS A 31 -3.39 3.86 -5.81
C LYS A 31 -4.55 2.98 -6.27
N GLN A 32 -5.12 3.28 -7.44
CA GLN A 32 -6.22 2.49 -7.98
C GLN A 32 -5.79 1.06 -8.28
N LYS A 33 -4.58 0.89 -8.81
CA LYS A 33 -4.03 -0.44 -9.10
C LYS A 33 -3.89 -1.28 -7.84
N ALA A 34 -3.39 -0.68 -6.76
CA ALA A 34 -3.26 -1.37 -5.47
C ALA A 34 -4.62 -1.79 -4.92
N TYR A 35 -5.62 -0.93 -5.04
CA TYR A 35 -6.98 -1.24 -4.62
C TYR A 35 -7.57 -2.41 -5.41
N ASP A 36 -7.39 -2.39 -6.73
CA ASP A 36 -7.88 -3.45 -7.59
C ASP A 36 -7.23 -4.80 -7.27
N MET A 37 -5.92 -4.79 -7.02
CA MET A 37 -5.18 -5.97 -6.61
C MET A 37 -5.71 -6.52 -5.28
N PHE A 38 -5.98 -5.64 -4.33
CA PHE A 38 -6.50 -6.04 -3.02
C PHE A 38 -7.89 -6.65 -3.14
N LYS A 39 -8.79 -6.03 -3.90
CA LYS A 39 -10.13 -6.57 -4.14
C LYS A 39 -10.08 -7.94 -4.78
N LEU A 40 -9.27 -8.07 -5.81
CA LEU A 40 -9.10 -9.34 -6.51
C LEU A 40 -8.51 -10.42 -5.58
N GLY A 41 -7.53 -10.04 -4.77
CA GLY A 41 -6.92 -10.95 -3.82
C GLY A 41 -7.88 -11.39 -2.72
N LYS A 42 -8.79 -10.51 -2.28
CA LYS A 42 -9.83 -10.89 -1.32
C LYS A 42 -10.72 -11.99 -1.90
N GLU A 43 -11.10 -11.88 -3.14
CA GLU A 43 -11.96 -12.86 -3.80
C GLU A 43 -11.25 -14.18 -4.05
N LYS A 44 -9.99 -14.12 -4.51
CA LYS A 44 -9.25 -15.33 -4.90
C LYS A 44 -8.51 -16.02 -3.76
N TYR A 45 -7.93 -15.26 -2.85
CA TYR A 45 -7.01 -15.79 -1.83
C TYR A 45 -7.45 -15.53 -0.41
N GLY A 46 -8.51 -14.74 -0.22
CA GLY A 46 -8.96 -14.37 1.11
C GLY A 46 -8.06 -13.35 1.79
N LEU A 47 -7.49 -12.41 1.03
CA LEU A 47 -6.68 -11.34 1.59
C LEU A 47 -7.47 -10.58 2.66
N LYS A 48 -6.83 -10.29 3.78
CA LYS A 48 -7.44 -9.60 4.92
C LYS A 48 -6.93 -8.20 5.13
N LYS A 49 -5.68 -7.92 4.73
CA LYS A 49 -5.04 -6.64 4.98
C LYS A 49 -4.26 -6.16 3.77
N LEU A 50 -4.26 -4.85 3.59
CA LEU A 50 -3.41 -4.15 2.63
C LEU A 50 -2.48 -3.24 3.42
N ARG A 51 -1.17 -3.36 3.20
CA ARG A 51 -0.14 -2.54 3.83
C ARG A 51 0.59 -1.74 2.78
N VAL A 52 0.88 -0.49 3.08
CA VAL A 52 1.66 0.37 2.19
C VAL A 52 2.73 1.10 2.98
N CYS A 53 3.82 1.43 2.29
CA CYS A 53 4.94 2.16 2.83
C CYS A 53 5.02 3.54 2.15
N THR A 54 5.21 4.60 2.92
CA THR A 54 5.34 5.95 2.38
C THR A 54 6.36 6.75 3.16
N VAL A 55 7.04 7.68 2.47
CA VAL A 55 7.91 8.67 3.09
C VAL A 55 7.20 10.03 3.20
N ARG A 56 5.99 10.13 2.69
CA ARG A 56 5.19 11.36 2.70
C ARG A 56 4.46 11.52 4.02
N ASN A 57 3.77 12.65 4.20
CA ASN A 57 2.97 12.92 5.39
C ASN A 57 1.98 11.78 5.64
N PRO A 58 2.12 11.02 6.76
CA PRO A 58 1.28 9.85 7.00
C PRO A 58 -0.18 10.18 7.24
N GLU A 59 -0.49 11.35 7.83
CA GLU A 59 -1.87 11.74 8.08
C GLU A 59 -2.63 12.03 6.79
N ALA A 60 -2.00 12.75 5.87
CA ALA A 60 -2.60 13.04 4.57
C ALA A 60 -2.77 11.76 3.77
N PHE A 61 -1.79 10.88 3.82
CA PHE A 61 -1.85 9.59 3.13
C PHE A 61 -2.96 8.70 3.71
N ALA A 62 -3.06 8.65 5.04
CA ALA A 62 -4.08 7.85 5.73
C ALA A 62 -5.50 8.32 5.38
N ARG A 63 -5.72 9.62 5.26
CA ARG A 63 -7.03 10.15 4.86
C ARG A 63 -7.45 9.69 3.47
N ARG A 64 -6.49 9.63 2.55
CA ARG A 64 -6.77 9.17 1.17
C ARG A 64 -6.88 7.66 1.06
N PHE A 65 -6.05 6.96 1.81
CA PHE A 65 -5.94 5.50 1.76
C PHE A 65 -6.95 4.81 2.66
N GLY A 66 -7.31 5.44 3.78
CA GLY A 66 -8.27 4.87 4.73
C GLY A 66 -7.65 3.95 5.76
N GLY A 67 -6.33 3.96 5.89
CA GLY A 67 -5.62 3.12 6.83
C GLY A 67 -5.08 3.87 8.04
N GLU A 68 -4.35 3.17 8.87
CA GLU A 68 -3.69 3.70 10.05
C GLU A 68 -2.21 3.40 10.00
N VAL A 69 -1.39 4.30 10.57
CA VAL A 69 0.04 4.06 10.73
C VAL A 69 0.22 3.03 11.84
N TYR A 70 0.82 1.89 11.51
CA TYR A 70 1.08 0.85 12.51
C TYR A 70 2.57 0.70 12.82
N LYS A 71 3.44 1.29 12.01
CA LYS A 71 4.89 1.17 12.18
C LYS A 71 5.59 2.39 11.59
N THR A 72 6.63 2.86 12.27
CA THR A 72 7.52 3.91 11.77
C THR A 72 8.95 3.40 11.80
N GLU A 73 9.68 3.57 10.72
CA GLU A 73 11.09 3.22 10.62
C GLU A 73 11.91 4.44 10.19
N GLU A 74 13.19 4.38 10.44
CA GLU A 74 14.13 5.37 9.92
C GLU A 74 15.16 4.67 9.05
N ARG A 75 15.26 5.11 7.80
CA ARG A 75 16.20 4.57 6.82
C ARG A 75 17.01 5.71 6.20
N ASN A 76 18.34 5.62 6.29
CA ASN A 76 19.23 6.63 5.72
C ASN A 76 18.86 8.07 6.14
N GLY A 77 18.46 8.25 7.41
CA GLY A 77 18.07 9.56 7.94
C GLY A 77 16.68 10.02 7.53
N GLN A 78 15.91 9.19 6.84
CA GLN A 78 14.56 9.53 6.40
C GLN A 78 13.53 8.66 7.12
N LYS A 79 12.46 9.27 7.60
CA LYS A 79 11.37 8.52 8.24
C LYS A 79 10.50 7.86 7.19
N VAL A 80 10.20 6.59 7.44
CA VAL A 80 9.34 5.77 6.58
C VAL A 80 8.16 5.31 7.42
N TYR A 81 6.96 5.50 6.90
CA TYR A 81 5.72 5.17 7.61
C TYR A 81 5.04 4.00 6.91
N TRP A 82 4.59 3.04 7.71
CA TRP A 82 3.83 1.88 7.24
C TRP A 82 2.39 2.01 7.66
N LEU A 83 1.48 1.96 6.70
CA LEU A 83 0.04 2.05 6.94
C LEU A 83 -0.62 0.72 6.62
N GLU A 84 -1.71 0.43 7.32
CA GLU A 84 -2.46 -0.81 7.17
C GLU A 84 -3.95 -0.50 7.10
N THR A 85 -4.66 -1.19 6.20
CA THR A 85 -6.11 -1.11 6.13
C THR A 85 -6.71 -2.49 5.87
N THR A 86 -7.91 -2.73 6.37
CA THR A 86 -8.69 -3.93 6.10
C THR A 86 -9.75 -3.69 5.04
N GLU A 87 -10.06 -2.44 4.76
CA GLU A 87 -11.04 -2.04 3.75
C GLU A 87 -10.49 -0.88 2.93
N VAL A 88 -10.83 -0.88 1.65
CA VAL A 88 -10.41 0.16 0.73
C VAL A 88 -11.51 1.21 0.64
N LYS A 89 -11.15 2.46 0.92
CA LYS A 89 -12.05 3.60 0.68
C LYS A 89 -11.87 4.05 -0.77
N GLU A 90 -12.93 4.04 -1.49
CA GLU A 90 -12.98 4.54 -2.85
C GLU A 90 -13.37 5.99 -2.91
#